data_a61fc698c3a218fe9bdd6a8be27d77d8
#
_entry.id   a61fc698c3a218fe9bdd6a8be27d77d8
#
_cell.length_a   1.000
_cell.length_b   1.000
_cell.length_c   1.000
_cell.angle_alpha   90.00
_cell.angle_beta   90.00
_cell.angle_gamma   90.00
#
_symmetry.space_group_name_H-M   'P 1'
#
loop_
_entity.id
_entity.type
_entity.pdbx_description
1 polymer ?
#
loop_
_entity_poly.entity_id
_entity_poly.type
_entity_poly.pdbx_seq_one_letter_code
_entity_poly.pdbx_strand_id
1 'polypeptide(L)'
;MNRRRIKKYLLIILFIFSQSTLFAGCASDKASISQSAIEFSSPEAALTEIAKKVPIENTVKSIASIQMTTKNGSFPLKLAMMLKRPSLMRVEAIPILGPPNFFLSIYENHLKVFLPDKNEFYMGHATPENMALFLPLRVDVESMVSLLMGYYPIINGRNRSLRGFPEKDLYRIDIHIEGKRIQSLWIRLTDGCLAGIEVFHDEKMLYEVKFEEHVRLGGFVIPQKIMIISKEDQTTLSIRYRDIELTMEKDDTVFDLKVPPDIKPKYFP
;
A
#
# COMPACT_ATOMS: atom_id res chain seq x y z
N MET A 1 -4.43 33.65 72.26
CA MET A 1 -4.14 32.80 71.07
C MET A 1 -2.84 32.07 71.34
N ASN A 2 -2.91 30.75 71.37
CA ASN A 2 -1.97 29.86 72.10
C ASN A 2 -0.69 29.60 71.30
N ARG A 3 0.47 30.07 71.77
CA ARG A 3 1.83 29.91 71.15
C ARG A 3 2.17 28.46 70.72
N ARG A 4 1.55 27.47 71.34
CA ARG A 4 1.74 26.05 71.00
C ARG A 4 1.05 25.61 69.70
N ARG A 5 -0.05 26.27 69.31
CA ARG A 5 -0.72 25.99 68.02
C ARG A 5 0.04 26.53 66.84
N ILE A 6 0.62 27.75 67.01
CA ILE A 6 1.40 28.40 65.92
C ILE A 6 2.67 27.57 65.60
N LYS A 7 3.35 27.01 66.60
CA LYS A 7 4.52 26.16 66.36
C LYS A 7 4.16 24.82 65.62
N LYS A 8 2.95 24.28 65.87
CA LYS A 8 2.49 23.06 65.15
C LYS A 8 2.19 23.35 63.69
N TYR A 9 1.58 24.46 63.36
CA TYR A 9 1.33 24.85 61.96
C TYR A 9 2.62 25.24 61.26
N LEU A 10 3.55 25.87 61.92
CA LEU A 10 4.86 26.21 61.33
C LEU A 10 5.67 24.93 60.99
N LEU A 11 5.61 23.90 61.85
CA LEU A 11 6.25 22.61 61.58
C LEU A 11 5.58 21.84 60.45
N ILE A 12 4.26 21.88 60.30
CA ILE A 12 3.51 21.25 59.23
C ILE A 12 3.81 21.96 57.87
N ILE A 13 3.89 23.26 57.88
CA ILE A 13 4.23 24.04 56.67
C ILE A 13 5.68 23.75 56.24
N LEU A 14 6.61 23.65 57.17
CA LEU A 14 8.00 23.30 56.89
C LEU A 14 8.15 21.88 56.31
N PHE A 15 7.29 20.96 56.78
CA PHE A 15 7.30 19.56 56.31
C PHE A 15 6.68 19.42 54.91
N ILE A 16 5.68 20.23 54.57
CA ILE A 16 5.07 20.27 53.23
C ILE A 16 6.02 20.90 52.22
N PHE A 17 6.84 21.86 52.61
CA PHE A 17 7.81 22.52 51.70
C PHE A 17 9.05 21.66 51.43
N SER A 18 9.35 20.72 52.35
CA SER A 18 10.48 19.75 52.17
C SER A 18 10.19 18.60 51.22
N GLN A 19 8.91 18.34 50.86
CA GLN A 19 8.57 17.28 49.92
C GLN A 19 8.45 17.73 48.46
N SER A 20 8.58 19.04 48.17
CA SER A 20 8.42 19.59 46.84
C SER A 20 9.70 19.52 45.96
N THR A 21 10.83 19.04 46.49
CA THR A 21 12.11 19.03 45.75
C THR A 21 12.55 17.66 45.21
N LEU A 22 11.67 16.64 45.22
CA LEU A 22 12.01 15.29 44.73
C LEU A 22 11.35 14.93 43.39
N PHE A 23 10.70 15.86 42.70
CA PHE A 23 10.33 15.69 41.32
C PHE A 23 11.30 16.42 40.38
N ALA A 24 12.61 16.19 40.58
CA ALA A 24 13.54 16.32 39.45
C ALA A 24 13.27 15.12 38.54
N GLY A 25 12.19 15.20 37.75
CA GLY A 25 11.92 14.27 36.69
C GLY A 25 13.13 14.25 35.78
N CYS A 26 13.79 13.10 35.65
CA CYS A 26 14.64 12.83 34.51
C CYS A 26 13.81 13.13 33.26
N ALA A 27 13.99 14.29 32.67
CA ALA A 27 13.70 14.50 31.28
C ALA A 27 14.62 13.49 30.57
N SER A 28 14.07 12.34 30.24
CA SER A 28 14.69 11.46 29.26
C SER A 28 14.74 12.28 27.99
N ASP A 29 15.86 12.91 27.73
CA ASP A 29 16.23 13.30 26.40
C ASP A 29 16.13 12.03 25.55
N LYS A 30 14.97 11.85 24.91
CA LYS A 30 14.92 11.04 23.70
C LYS A 30 15.88 11.72 22.77
N ALA A 31 17.14 11.28 22.80
CA ALA A 31 18.06 11.54 21.73
C ALA A 31 17.32 11.12 20.47
N SER A 32 16.75 12.08 19.78
CA SER A 32 16.32 11.90 18.41
C SER A 32 17.63 11.57 17.69
N ILE A 33 17.87 10.27 17.49
CA ILE A 33 18.87 9.84 16.54
C ILE A 33 18.39 10.46 15.24
N SER A 34 18.96 11.59 14.89
CA SER A 34 18.83 12.20 13.59
C SER A 34 19.43 11.15 12.64
N GLN A 35 18.55 10.27 12.13
CA GLN A 35 18.92 9.43 11.02
C GLN A 35 19.31 10.41 9.92
N SER A 36 20.61 10.37 9.55
CA SER A 36 21.09 11.16 8.42
C SER A 36 20.22 10.85 7.21
N ALA A 37 19.66 11.88 6.59
CA ALA A 37 18.85 11.71 5.40
C ALA A 37 19.65 10.95 4.34
N ILE A 38 19.01 10.03 3.65
CA ILE A 38 19.62 9.27 2.56
C ILE A 38 19.87 10.23 1.41
N GLU A 39 21.09 10.29 0.93
CA GLU A 39 21.45 11.03 -0.28
C GLU A 39 21.54 10.06 -1.45
N PHE A 40 20.84 10.35 -2.53
CA PHE A 40 20.93 9.59 -3.77
C PHE A 40 21.86 10.29 -4.76
N SER A 41 22.85 9.55 -5.26
CA SER A 41 23.81 10.07 -6.24
C SER A 41 23.18 10.31 -7.62
N SER A 42 22.11 9.60 -7.93
CA SER A 42 21.33 9.75 -9.17
C SER A 42 19.92 9.17 -9.02
N PRO A 43 18.99 9.52 -9.93
CA PRO A 43 17.66 8.90 -9.97
C PRO A 43 17.72 7.38 -10.14
N GLU A 44 18.66 6.85 -10.90
CA GLU A 44 18.86 5.41 -11.11
C GLU A 44 19.27 4.71 -9.82
N ALA A 45 20.17 5.32 -9.04
CA ALA A 45 20.58 4.82 -7.74
C ALA A 45 19.39 4.74 -6.79
N ALA A 46 18.53 5.76 -6.77
CA ALA A 46 17.32 5.78 -5.96
C ALA A 46 16.31 4.70 -6.37
N LEU A 47 16.11 4.47 -7.67
CA LEU A 47 15.25 3.38 -8.16
C LEU A 47 15.79 2.01 -7.78
N THR A 48 17.11 1.84 -7.81
CA THR A 48 17.78 0.60 -7.38
C THR A 48 17.55 0.33 -5.90
N GLU A 49 17.60 1.36 -5.06
CA GLU A 49 17.33 1.21 -3.62
C GLU A 49 15.88 0.84 -3.32
N ILE A 50 14.92 1.39 -4.06
CA ILE A 50 13.49 0.96 -3.93
C ILE A 50 13.36 -0.51 -4.32
N ALA A 51 13.96 -0.92 -5.44
CA ALA A 51 13.83 -2.27 -5.95
C ALA A 51 14.32 -3.35 -4.97
N LYS A 52 15.37 -3.06 -4.20
CA LYS A 52 15.90 -3.98 -3.18
C LYS A 52 14.92 -4.23 -2.02
N LYS A 53 13.96 -3.34 -1.79
CA LYS A 53 13.04 -3.38 -0.64
C LYS A 53 11.76 -4.14 -0.92
N VAL A 54 11.49 -4.47 -2.18
CA VAL A 54 10.24 -5.11 -2.59
C VAL A 54 10.46 -6.60 -2.84
N PRO A 55 9.59 -7.49 -2.32
CA PRO A 55 9.66 -8.91 -2.60
C PRO A 55 9.37 -9.19 -4.07
N ILE A 56 10.32 -9.77 -4.79
CA ILE A 56 10.17 -10.08 -6.22
C ILE A 56 9.61 -11.49 -6.42
N GLU A 57 10.15 -12.47 -5.69
CA GLU A 57 9.82 -13.88 -5.85
C GLU A 57 8.80 -14.40 -4.82
N ASN A 58 8.57 -13.61 -3.76
CA ASN A 58 7.67 -13.99 -2.70
C ASN A 58 6.20 -13.72 -3.08
N THR A 59 5.33 -14.55 -2.56
CA THR A 59 3.90 -14.31 -2.51
C THR A 59 3.57 -13.49 -1.27
N VAL A 60 2.88 -12.37 -1.44
CA VAL A 60 2.30 -11.60 -0.36
C VAL A 60 0.88 -12.10 -0.12
N LYS A 61 0.62 -12.63 1.08
CA LYS A 61 -0.72 -13.00 1.56
C LYS A 61 -1.16 -11.98 2.59
N SER A 62 -2.40 -11.54 2.53
CA SER A 62 -2.92 -10.54 3.48
C SER A 62 -4.43 -10.52 3.54
N ILE A 63 -4.95 -9.97 4.63
CA ILE A 63 -6.34 -9.51 4.72
C ILE A 63 -6.36 -8.01 4.49
N ALA A 64 -7.10 -7.56 3.49
CA ALA A 64 -7.26 -6.16 3.15
C ALA A 64 -8.63 -5.64 3.58
N SER A 65 -8.65 -4.53 4.32
CA SER A 65 -9.85 -3.70 4.49
C SER A 65 -9.80 -2.59 3.45
N ILE A 66 -10.78 -2.54 2.58
CA ILE A 66 -10.84 -1.59 1.47
C ILE A 66 -12.04 -0.69 1.65
N GLN A 67 -11.82 0.60 1.50
CA GLN A 67 -12.88 1.60 1.36
C GLN A 67 -12.83 2.13 -0.06
N MET A 68 -13.80 1.76 -0.87
CA MET A 68 -13.98 2.29 -2.22
C MET A 68 -14.97 3.45 -2.17
N THR A 69 -14.55 4.61 -2.62
CA THR A 69 -15.40 5.81 -2.73
C THR A 69 -15.52 6.19 -4.20
N THR A 70 -16.73 6.29 -4.69
CA THR A 70 -17.08 6.70 -6.05
C THR A 70 -18.08 7.85 -5.98
N LYS A 71 -18.43 8.44 -7.12
CA LYS A 71 -19.52 9.42 -7.21
C LYS A 71 -20.89 8.87 -6.74
N ASN A 72 -21.05 7.53 -6.70
CA ASN A 72 -22.29 6.86 -6.33
C ASN A 72 -22.34 6.47 -4.84
N GLY A 73 -21.29 6.72 -4.08
CA GLY A 73 -21.22 6.40 -2.65
C GLY A 73 -19.91 5.75 -2.22
N SER A 74 -19.91 5.26 -0.99
CA SER A 74 -18.75 4.68 -0.33
C SER A 74 -19.08 3.24 0.09
N PHE A 75 -18.22 2.30 -0.31
CA PHE A 75 -18.44 0.86 -0.20
C PHE A 75 -17.27 0.21 0.57
N PRO A 76 -17.51 -0.28 1.79
CA PRO A 76 -16.51 -1.04 2.53
C PRO A 76 -16.45 -2.47 2.02
N LEU A 77 -15.23 -2.99 1.83
CA LEU A 77 -14.96 -4.36 1.42
C LEU A 77 -13.88 -4.96 2.35
N LYS A 78 -13.95 -6.26 2.58
CA LYS A 78 -12.89 -7.01 3.23
C LYS A 78 -12.50 -8.17 2.32
N LEU A 79 -11.22 -8.26 1.98
CA LEU A 79 -10.72 -9.22 1.00
C LEU A 79 -9.56 -10.02 1.60
N ALA A 80 -9.52 -11.32 1.36
CA ALA A 80 -8.30 -12.10 1.40
C ALA A 80 -7.58 -11.96 0.06
N MET A 81 -6.29 -11.69 0.08
CA MET A 81 -5.50 -11.41 -1.11
C MET A 81 -4.23 -12.24 -1.13
N MET A 82 -3.90 -12.77 -2.29
CA MET A 82 -2.60 -13.35 -2.61
C MET A 82 -2.06 -12.63 -3.84
N LEU A 83 -0.85 -12.13 -3.75
CA LEU A 83 -0.20 -11.35 -4.81
C LEU A 83 1.21 -11.89 -5.02
N LYS A 84 1.61 -12.14 -6.28
CA LYS A 84 2.98 -12.47 -6.66
C LYS A 84 3.33 -11.79 -7.97
N ARG A 85 4.44 -11.12 -8.00
CA ARG A 85 4.93 -10.47 -9.21
C ARG A 85 5.35 -11.47 -10.27
N PRO A 86 5.25 -11.14 -11.57
CA PRO A 86 4.79 -9.84 -12.04
C PRO A 86 3.26 -9.68 -12.08
N SER A 87 2.47 -10.77 -12.23
CA SER A 87 1.08 -10.68 -12.69
C SER A 87 0.14 -11.73 -12.06
N LEU A 88 0.52 -12.36 -10.95
CA LEU A 88 -0.33 -13.34 -10.28
C LEU A 88 -1.13 -12.68 -9.16
N MET A 89 -2.44 -12.88 -9.18
CA MET A 89 -3.35 -12.32 -8.21
C MET A 89 -4.50 -13.27 -7.92
N ARG A 90 -4.82 -13.45 -6.63
CA ARG A 90 -6.03 -14.11 -6.17
C ARG A 90 -6.67 -13.28 -5.07
N VAL A 91 -7.97 -13.03 -5.20
CA VAL A 91 -8.76 -12.21 -4.29
C VAL A 91 -10.04 -12.95 -3.95
N GLU A 92 -10.39 -12.95 -2.67
CA GLU A 92 -11.63 -13.55 -2.16
C GLU A 92 -12.32 -12.55 -1.22
N ALA A 93 -13.59 -12.25 -1.45
CA ALA A 93 -14.34 -11.40 -0.54
C ALA A 93 -14.64 -12.14 0.77
N ILE A 94 -14.50 -11.44 1.88
CA ILE A 94 -14.84 -11.92 3.22
C ILE A 94 -16.08 -11.17 3.68
N PRO A 95 -17.29 -11.73 3.49
CA PRO A 95 -18.52 -11.08 3.95
C PRO A 95 -18.61 -11.07 5.47
N ILE A 96 -19.44 -10.20 6.03
CA ILE A 96 -19.68 -10.14 7.48
C ILE A 96 -20.37 -11.43 7.97
N LEU A 97 -21.25 -11.99 7.15
CA LEU A 97 -21.99 -13.24 7.41
C LEU A 97 -21.99 -14.10 6.14
N GLY A 98 -21.89 -15.41 6.32
CA GLY A 98 -21.95 -16.38 5.23
C GLY A 98 -20.58 -16.70 4.60
N PRO A 99 -20.58 -17.56 3.57
CA PRO A 99 -19.39 -17.91 2.82
C PRO A 99 -18.94 -16.76 1.89
N PRO A 100 -17.70 -16.79 1.38
CA PRO A 100 -17.26 -15.87 0.35
C PRO A 100 -18.18 -15.89 -0.87
N ASN A 101 -18.50 -14.68 -1.37
CA ASN A 101 -19.45 -14.51 -2.49
C ASN A 101 -18.82 -13.88 -3.74
N PHE A 102 -17.52 -13.63 -3.70
CA PHE A 102 -16.74 -13.12 -4.83
C PHE A 102 -15.34 -13.71 -4.79
N PHE A 103 -14.94 -14.29 -5.90
CA PHE A 103 -13.59 -14.80 -6.13
C PHE A 103 -13.08 -14.25 -7.44
N LEU A 104 -11.84 -13.77 -7.45
CA LEU A 104 -11.14 -13.32 -8.64
C LEU A 104 -9.75 -13.94 -8.65
N SER A 105 -9.33 -14.44 -9.79
CA SER A 105 -7.97 -14.92 -10.00
C SER A 105 -7.41 -14.39 -11.32
N ILE A 106 -6.10 -14.13 -11.30
CA ILE A 106 -5.31 -13.86 -12.50
C ILE A 106 -4.11 -14.80 -12.46
N TYR A 107 -4.08 -15.71 -13.43
CA TYR A 107 -3.06 -16.72 -13.60
C TYR A 107 -2.82 -16.94 -15.10
N GLU A 108 -1.55 -16.96 -15.53
CA GLU A 108 -1.17 -17.11 -16.95
C GLU A 108 -1.94 -16.17 -17.91
N ASN A 109 -2.06 -14.90 -17.52
CA ASN A 109 -2.82 -13.88 -18.25
C ASN A 109 -4.32 -14.18 -18.44
N HIS A 110 -4.88 -15.12 -17.67
CA HIS A 110 -6.32 -15.40 -17.65
C HIS A 110 -6.94 -14.78 -16.40
N LEU A 111 -7.97 -13.98 -16.63
CA LEU A 111 -8.87 -13.50 -15.59
C LEU A 111 -10.02 -14.49 -15.43
N LYS A 112 -10.22 -14.96 -14.19
CA LYS A 112 -11.36 -15.79 -13.81
C LYS A 112 -12.09 -15.14 -12.64
N VAL A 113 -13.41 -15.06 -12.72
CA VAL A 113 -14.25 -14.49 -11.66
C VAL A 113 -15.41 -15.43 -11.38
N PHE A 114 -15.60 -15.80 -10.12
CA PHE A 114 -16.71 -16.60 -9.66
C PHE A 114 -17.58 -15.82 -8.69
N LEU A 115 -18.87 -15.77 -8.97
CA LEU A 115 -19.93 -15.14 -8.19
C LEU A 115 -20.89 -16.23 -7.68
N PRO A 116 -20.63 -16.84 -6.51
CA PRO A 116 -21.45 -17.94 -5.98
C PRO A 116 -22.94 -17.60 -5.86
N ASP A 117 -23.26 -16.42 -5.35
CA ASP A 117 -24.65 -15.98 -5.14
C ASP A 117 -25.47 -15.91 -6.44
N LYS A 118 -24.78 -15.71 -7.57
CA LYS A 118 -25.40 -15.67 -8.91
C LYS A 118 -25.26 -16.98 -9.67
N ASN A 119 -24.47 -17.93 -9.14
CA ASN A 119 -24.08 -19.16 -9.83
C ASN A 119 -23.41 -18.86 -11.20
N GLU A 120 -22.55 -17.83 -11.26
CA GLU A 120 -21.92 -17.34 -12.48
C GLU A 120 -20.41 -17.44 -12.40
N PHE A 121 -19.80 -17.98 -13.43
CA PHE A 121 -18.36 -18.03 -13.61
C PHE A 121 -17.98 -17.34 -14.92
N TYR A 122 -17.07 -16.36 -14.83
CA TYR A 122 -16.57 -15.62 -15.97
C TYR A 122 -15.09 -15.94 -16.20
N MET A 123 -14.65 -16.01 -17.46
CA MET A 123 -13.26 -16.20 -17.82
C MET A 123 -12.89 -15.55 -19.14
N GLY A 124 -11.63 -15.16 -19.28
CA GLY A 124 -11.06 -14.58 -20.50
C GLY A 124 -9.68 -14.00 -20.24
N HIS A 125 -9.17 -13.20 -21.17
CA HIS A 125 -7.87 -12.55 -20.99
C HIS A 125 -7.93 -11.44 -19.93
N ALA A 126 -6.85 -11.29 -19.17
CA ALA A 126 -6.73 -10.26 -18.13
C ALA A 126 -6.35 -8.91 -18.75
N THR A 127 -7.16 -8.42 -19.72
CA THR A 127 -6.97 -7.09 -20.30
C THR A 127 -7.45 -5.99 -19.34
N PRO A 128 -6.96 -4.76 -19.44
CA PRO A 128 -7.45 -3.65 -18.61
C PRO A 128 -8.97 -3.45 -18.70
N GLU A 129 -9.58 -3.68 -19.86
CA GLU A 129 -11.02 -3.58 -20.09
C GLU A 129 -11.78 -4.66 -19.33
N ASN A 130 -11.35 -5.92 -19.42
CA ASN A 130 -11.96 -7.04 -18.71
C ASN A 130 -11.79 -6.91 -17.20
N MET A 131 -10.61 -6.46 -16.75
CA MET A 131 -10.35 -6.20 -15.33
C MET A 131 -11.24 -5.08 -14.77
N ALA A 132 -11.46 -4.01 -15.55
CA ALA A 132 -12.28 -2.88 -15.15
C ALA A 132 -13.77 -3.23 -14.90
N LEU A 133 -14.23 -4.40 -15.34
CA LEU A 133 -15.57 -4.90 -15.00
C LEU A 133 -15.71 -5.29 -13.51
N PHE A 134 -14.59 -5.60 -12.85
CA PHE A 134 -14.58 -6.09 -11.46
C PHE A 134 -13.67 -5.28 -10.54
N LEU A 135 -12.71 -4.56 -11.09
CA LEU A 135 -11.75 -3.75 -10.35
C LEU A 135 -11.95 -2.28 -10.75
N PRO A 136 -11.91 -1.35 -9.78
CA PRO A 136 -12.24 0.05 -10.04
C PRO A 136 -11.08 0.87 -10.65
N LEU A 137 -10.16 0.22 -11.36
CA LEU A 137 -8.99 0.84 -12.00
C LEU A 137 -8.74 0.19 -13.36
N ARG A 138 -8.55 1.04 -14.37
CA ARG A 138 -8.12 0.62 -15.70
C ARG A 138 -6.61 0.62 -15.80
N VAL A 139 -5.99 -0.43 -15.29
CA VAL A 139 -4.54 -0.64 -15.36
C VAL A 139 -4.28 -2.08 -15.79
N ASP A 140 -3.13 -2.33 -16.38
CA ASP A 140 -2.70 -3.70 -16.67
C ASP A 140 -2.42 -4.48 -15.38
N VAL A 141 -2.36 -5.80 -15.50
CA VAL A 141 -2.17 -6.71 -14.35
C VAL A 141 -0.87 -6.46 -13.62
N GLU A 142 0.23 -6.27 -14.34
CA GLU A 142 1.54 -6.09 -13.74
C GLU A 142 1.59 -4.78 -12.94
N SER A 143 1.00 -3.72 -13.49
CA SER A 143 0.83 -2.46 -12.78
C SER A 143 -0.02 -2.62 -11.52
N MET A 144 -1.16 -3.33 -11.61
CA MET A 144 -2.04 -3.58 -10.46
C MET A 144 -1.31 -4.34 -9.36
N VAL A 145 -0.68 -5.47 -9.68
CA VAL A 145 0.07 -6.28 -8.71
C VAL A 145 1.22 -5.48 -8.10
N SER A 146 1.96 -4.72 -8.92
CA SER A 146 3.04 -3.86 -8.43
C SER A 146 2.55 -2.82 -7.43
N LEU A 147 1.48 -2.09 -7.74
CA LEU A 147 0.89 -1.08 -6.86
C LEU A 147 0.42 -1.70 -5.54
N LEU A 148 -0.28 -2.84 -5.60
CA LEU A 148 -0.77 -3.53 -4.42
C LEU A 148 0.35 -4.11 -3.55
N MET A 149 1.51 -4.40 -4.12
CA MET A 149 2.71 -4.81 -3.38
C MET A 149 3.60 -3.63 -2.93
N GLY A 150 3.17 -2.39 -3.14
CA GLY A 150 3.90 -1.21 -2.70
C GLY A 150 5.07 -0.82 -3.60
N TYR A 151 4.98 -1.17 -4.86
CA TYR A 151 5.97 -0.85 -5.88
C TYR A 151 5.36 0.01 -6.99
N TYR A 152 6.19 0.57 -7.84
CA TYR A 152 5.70 1.35 -8.98
C TYR A 152 5.61 0.48 -10.24
N PRO A 153 4.63 0.74 -11.12
CA PRO A 153 4.58 0.11 -12.43
C PRO A 153 5.80 0.49 -13.25
N ILE A 154 6.44 -0.50 -13.87
CA ILE A 154 7.57 -0.26 -14.76
C ILE A 154 7.01 0.02 -16.16
N ILE A 155 7.02 1.29 -16.56
CA ILE A 155 6.59 1.69 -17.89
C ILE A 155 7.83 1.71 -18.79
N ASN A 156 7.84 0.85 -19.79
CA ASN A 156 8.90 0.74 -20.77
C ASN A 156 8.59 1.61 -21.99
N GLY A 157 9.63 2.16 -22.60
CA GLY A 157 9.50 2.97 -23.81
C GLY A 157 10.85 3.39 -24.37
N ARG A 158 10.84 3.82 -25.64
CA ARG A 158 12.04 4.35 -26.31
C ARG A 158 12.40 5.71 -25.70
N ASN A 159 13.68 6.06 -25.73
CA ASN A 159 14.17 7.36 -25.25
C ASN A 159 13.72 7.69 -23.81
N ARG A 160 13.74 6.68 -22.93
CA ARG A 160 13.46 6.88 -21.51
C ARG A 160 14.54 7.75 -20.86
N SER A 161 14.14 8.78 -20.11
CA SER A 161 15.03 9.62 -19.33
C SER A 161 14.48 9.83 -17.92
N LEU A 162 15.38 10.01 -16.96
CA LEU A 162 15.06 10.23 -15.55
C LEU A 162 15.55 11.61 -15.13
N ARG A 163 14.77 12.31 -14.31
CA ARG A 163 15.16 13.56 -13.66
C ARG A 163 14.88 13.47 -12.18
N GLY A 164 15.88 13.77 -11.36
CA GLY A 164 15.77 13.74 -9.89
C GLY A 164 15.68 15.14 -9.29
N PHE A 165 14.86 15.29 -8.27
CA PHE A 165 14.63 16.56 -7.57
C PHE A 165 14.58 16.32 -6.06
N PRO A 166 15.49 16.90 -5.26
CA PRO A 166 15.37 16.88 -3.83
C PRO A 166 14.23 17.82 -3.38
N GLU A 167 13.30 17.32 -2.57
CA GLU A 167 12.13 18.04 -2.04
C GLU A 167 11.98 17.80 -0.54
N LYS A 168 12.59 18.64 0.30
CA LYS A 168 12.56 18.50 1.78
C LYS A 168 12.96 17.09 2.24
N ASP A 169 11.96 16.32 2.74
CA ASP A 169 12.12 14.96 3.25
C ASP A 169 11.93 13.89 2.17
N LEU A 170 11.73 14.29 0.92
CA LEU A 170 11.46 13.45 -0.22
C LEU A 170 12.49 13.66 -1.34
N TYR A 171 12.67 12.63 -2.14
CA TYR A 171 13.37 12.72 -3.42
C TYR A 171 12.38 12.37 -4.53
N ARG A 172 12.08 13.33 -5.41
CA ARG A 172 11.20 13.09 -6.56
C ARG A 172 12.00 12.63 -7.76
N ILE A 173 11.47 11.65 -8.48
CA ILE A 173 11.99 11.19 -9.77
C ILE A 173 10.89 11.34 -10.79
N ASP A 174 11.14 12.14 -11.84
CA ASP A 174 10.26 12.22 -13.00
C ASP A 174 10.80 11.30 -14.11
N ILE A 175 9.95 10.42 -14.62
CA ILE A 175 10.25 9.49 -15.70
C ILE A 175 9.61 10.02 -16.97
N HIS A 176 10.42 10.20 -18.01
CA HIS A 176 9.98 10.67 -19.30
C HIS A 176 10.21 9.59 -20.35
N ILE A 177 9.28 9.47 -21.29
CA ILE A 177 9.40 8.67 -22.51
C ILE A 177 9.13 9.61 -23.69
N GLU A 178 10.04 9.64 -24.65
CA GLU A 178 9.97 10.54 -25.82
C GLU A 178 9.74 12.02 -25.44
N GLY A 179 10.35 12.44 -24.31
CA GLY A 179 10.26 13.79 -23.79
C GLY A 179 8.99 14.11 -22.98
N LYS A 180 7.97 13.25 -22.99
CA LYS A 180 6.74 13.42 -22.21
C LYS A 180 6.92 12.78 -20.83
N ARG A 181 6.50 13.48 -19.75
CA ARG A 181 6.46 12.92 -18.40
C ARG A 181 5.33 11.89 -18.33
N ILE A 182 5.70 10.65 -18.00
CA ILE A 182 4.74 9.55 -17.87
C ILE A 182 4.52 9.12 -16.43
N GLN A 183 5.49 9.41 -15.54
CA GLN A 183 5.42 9.00 -14.15
C GLN A 183 6.25 9.93 -13.28
N SER A 184 5.79 10.20 -12.06
CA SER A 184 6.58 10.79 -10.98
C SER A 184 6.54 9.88 -9.76
N LEU A 185 7.69 9.71 -9.10
CA LEU A 185 7.86 8.88 -7.91
C LEU A 185 8.39 9.75 -6.78
N TRP A 186 7.90 9.56 -5.57
CA TRP A 186 8.41 10.20 -4.35
C TRP A 186 8.98 9.15 -3.40
N ILE A 187 10.22 9.36 -2.99
CA ILE A 187 10.97 8.48 -2.08
C ILE A 187 11.26 9.25 -0.80
N ARG A 188 10.96 8.69 0.35
CA ARG A 188 11.32 9.31 1.63
C ARG A 188 12.81 9.21 1.88
N LEU A 189 13.45 10.33 2.25
CA LEU A 189 14.88 10.38 2.56
C LEU A 189 15.23 9.75 3.91
N THR A 190 14.27 9.58 4.81
CA THR A 190 14.48 8.99 6.14
C THR A 190 14.69 7.48 6.09
N ASP A 191 14.03 6.76 5.19
CA ASP A 191 14.04 5.29 5.12
C ASP A 191 14.17 4.73 3.70
N GLY A 192 14.19 5.59 2.68
CA GLY A 192 14.28 5.23 1.27
C GLY A 192 13.05 4.42 0.78
N CYS A 193 11.91 4.55 1.43
CA CYS A 193 10.68 3.90 1.01
C CYS A 193 9.92 4.75 0.00
N LEU A 194 9.25 4.09 -0.93
CA LEU A 194 8.36 4.74 -1.88
C LEU A 194 7.18 5.33 -1.12
N ALA A 195 6.98 6.65 -1.22
CA ALA A 195 5.91 7.38 -0.55
C ALA A 195 4.70 7.62 -1.47
N GLY A 196 4.94 7.77 -2.77
CA GLY A 196 3.86 8.03 -3.71
C GLY A 196 4.29 7.91 -5.16
N ILE A 197 3.28 7.87 -6.01
CA ILE A 197 3.40 7.77 -7.47
C ILE A 197 2.31 8.63 -8.09
N GLU A 198 2.63 9.31 -9.19
CA GLU A 198 1.66 9.83 -10.13
C GLU A 198 1.93 9.22 -11.51
N VAL A 199 0.88 8.84 -12.21
CA VAL A 199 0.96 8.31 -13.58
C VAL A 199 0.20 9.24 -14.51
N PHE A 200 0.80 9.52 -15.68
CA PHE A 200 0.31 10.48 -16.65
C PHE A 200 0.10 9.82 -18.01
N HIS A 201 -0.85 10.34 -18.78
CA HIS A 201 -1.03 10.11 -20.19
C HIS A 201 -1.31 11.44 -20.86
N ASP A 202 -0.51 11.80 -21.86
CA ASP A 202 -0.55 13.11 -22.53
C ASP A 202 -0.66 14.28 -21.51
N GLU A 203 0.24 14.27 -20.52
CA GLU A 203 0.36 15.25 -19.43
C GLU A 203 -0.85 15.34 -18.49
N LYS A 204 -1.90 14.56 -18.70
CA LYS A 204 -3.02 14.43 -17.78
C LYS A 204 -2.71 13.34 -16.75
N MET A 205 -2.91 13.65 -15.47
CA MET A 205 -2.77 12.66 -14.42
C MET A 205 -3.92 11.65 -14.51
N LEU A 206 -3.60 10.39 -14.74
CA LEU A 206 -4.54 9.27 -14.74
C LEU A 206 -4.91 8.89 -13.31
N TYR A 207 -3.88 8.65 -12.49
CA TYR A 207 -4.08 8.32 -11.08
C TYR A 207 -2.86 8.71 -10.23
N GLU A 208 -3.12 8.89 -8.95
CA GLU A 208 -2.15 9.10 -7.90
C GLU A 208 -2.22 7.92 -6.91
N VAL A 209 -1.06 7.50 -6.40
CA VAL A 209 -0.98 6.49 -5.33
C VAL A 209 -0.15 7.03 -4.18
N LYS A 210 -0.62 6.80 -2.95
CA LYS A 210 0.13 7.09 -1.72
C LYS A 210 0.38 5.81 -0.96
N PHE A 211 1.62 5.64 -0.47
CA PHE A 211 2.04 4.51 0.34
C PHE A 211 2.37 4.99 1.75
N GLU A 212 1.68 4.47 2.73
CA GLU A 212 1.80 4.88 4.11
C GLU A 212 1.97 3.66 5.04
N GLU A 213 2.43 3.92 6.27
CA GLU A 213 2.48 2.91 7.34
C GLU A 213 3.26 1.65 6.93
N HIS A 214 4.51 1.83 6.50
CA HIS A 214 5.34 0.72 6.02
C HIS A 214 5.75 -0.23 7.15
N VAL A 215 5.71 -1.53 6.87
CA VAL A 215 6.22 -2.60 7.76
C VAL A 215 7.39 -3.33 7.11
N ARG A 216 8.29 -3.83 7.94
CA ARG A 216 9.43 -4.65 7.50
C ARG A 216 9.13 -6.12 7.76
N LEU A 217 9.23 -6.94 6.72
CA LEU A 217 9.01 -8.38 6.76
C LEU A 217 10.13 -9.08 5.96
N GLY A 218 10.91 -9.93 6.62
CA GLY A 218 11.94 -10.73 5.96
C GLY A 218 12.97 -9.91 5.14
N GLY A 219 13.29 -8.66 5.56
CA GLY A 219 14.19 -7.77 4.82
C GLY A 219 13.50 -6.88 3.80
N PHE A 220 12.25 -7.14 3.46
CA PHE A 220 11.44 -6.33 2.56
C PHE A 220 10.59 -5.29 3.30
N VAL A 221 10.10 -4.31 2.55
CA VAL A 221 9.25 -3.24 3.09
C VAL A 221 7.95 -3.19 2.29
N ILE A 222 6.83 -3.33 2.99
CA ILE A 222 5.49 -3.35 2.40
C ILE A 222 4.65 -2.24 3.06
N PRO A 223 3.93 -1.41 2.28
CA PRO A 223 3.00 -0.44 2.85
C PRO A 223 1.80 -1.17 3.45
N GLN A 224 1.42 -0.83 4.68
CA GLN A 224 0.17 -1.30 5.27
C GLN A 224 -1.03 -0.51 4.77
N LYS A 225 -0.81 0.71 4.30
CA LYS A 225 -1.88 1.54 3.78
C LYS A 225 -1.51 2.06 2.40
N ILE A 226 -2.40 1.84 1.46
CA ILE A 226 -2.30 2.30 0.08
C ILE A 226 -3.56 3.11 -0.23
N MET A 227 -3.38 4.30 -0.78
CA MET A 227 -4.48 5.11 -1.29
C MET A 227 -4.27 5.32 -2.78
N ILE A 228 -5.25 4.95 -3.59
CA ILE A 228 -5.24 5.13 -5.04
C ILE A 228 -6.38 6.07 -5.40
N ILE A 229 -6.06 7.12 -6.14
CA ILE A 229 -7.02 8.15 -6.56
C ILE A 229 -7.00 8.23 -8.07
N SER A 230 -8.07 7.75 -8.73
CA SER A 230 -8.32 7.95 -10.15
C SER A 230 -9.18 9.20 -10.32
N LYS A 231 -8.64 10.21 -11.00
CA LYS A 231 -9.38 11.46 -11.26
C LYS A 231 -10.38 11.29 -12.40
N GLU A 232 -10.04 10.47 -13.39
CA GLU A 232 -10.91 10.20 -14.52
C GLU A 232 -12.17 9.45 -14.08
N ASP A 233 -12.01 8.38 -13.31
CA ASP A 233 -13.12 7.57 -12.80
C ASP A 233 -13.79 8.17 -11.56
N GLN A 234 -13.26 9.27 -11.00
CA GLN A 234 -13.69 9.87 -9.73
C GLN A 234 -13.78 8.84 -8.60
N THR A 235 -12.79 7.95 -8.57
CA THR A 235 -12.73 6.82 -7.64
C THR A 235 -11.53 6.96 -6.71
N THR A 236 -11.75 6.73 -5.43
CA THR A 236 -10.70 6.61 -4.42
C THR A 236 -10.79 5.24 -3.78
N LEU A 237 -9.66 4.55 -3.75
CA LEU A 237 -9.48 3.30 -3.02
C LEU A 237 -8.55 3.55 -1.85
N SER A 238 -9.03 3.31 -0.64
CA SER A 238 -8.19 3.25 0.56
C SER A 238 -8.08 1.80 0.99
N ILE A 239 -6.90 1.23 0.90
CA ILE A 239 -6.58 -0.17 1.20
C ILE A 239 -5.75 -0.20 2.46
N ARG A 240 -6.15 -0.98 3.46
CA ARG A 240 -5.38 -1.24 4.67
C ARG A 240 -5.17 -2.74 4.83
N TYR A 241 -3.92 -3.14 4.77
CA TYR A 241 -3.54 -4.53 5.00
C TYR A 241 -3.45 -4.86 6.48
N ARG A 242 -3.84 -6.09 6.81
CA ARG A 242 -3.65 -6.78 8.09
C ARG A 242 -3.09 -8.16 7.80
N ASP A 243 -2.45 -8.74 8.80
CA ASP A 243 -1.98 -10.14 8.75
C ASP A 243 -1.15 -10.42 7.47
N ILE A 244 -0.18 -9.51 7.20
CA ILE A 244 0.67 -9.64 6.02
C ILE A 244 1.70 -10.75 6.25
N GLU A 245 1.73 -11.72 5.35
CA GLU A 245 2.68 -12.82 5.33
C GLU A 245 3.45 -12.85 4.01
N LEU A 246 4.73 -13.17 4.08
CA LEU A 246 5.56 -13.48 2.91
C LEU A 246 5.79 -14.98 2.86
N THR A 247 5.36 -15.61 1.78
CA THR A 247 5.56 -17.04 1.53
C THR A 247 6.28 -17.25 0.20
N MET A 248 6.91 -18.40 0.05
CA MET A 248 7.45 -18.85 -1.23
C MET A 248 6.59 -20.00 -1.73
N GLU A 249 5.64 -19.68 -2.61
CA GLU A 249 4.82 -20.69 -3.25
C GLU A 249 5.64 -21.42 -4.30
N LYS A 250 5.73 -22.75 -4.16
CA LYS A 250 6.44 -23.61 -5.11
C LYS A 250 5.61 -23.91 -6.36
N ASP A 251 4.29 -23.85 -6.22
CA ASP A 251 3.32 -24.12 -7.28
C ASP A 251 2.39 -22.93 -7.45
N ASP A 252 2.52 -22.25 -8.57
CA ASP A 252 1.72 -21.05 -8.87
C ASP A 252 0.27 -21.40 -9.26
N THR A 253 -0.08 -22.69 -9.42
CA THR A 253 -1.48 -23.11 -9.64
C THR A 253 -2.41 -22.79 -8.47
N VAL A 254 -1.87 -22.45 -7.28
CA VAL A 254 -2.65 -21.94 -6.14
C VAL A 254 -3.36 -20.63 -6.47
N PHE A 255 -2.88 -19.88 -7.47
CA PHE A 255 -3.55 -18.69 -7.98
C PHE A 255 -4.70 -19.03 -8.92
N ASP A 256 -4.71 -20.22 -9.52
CA ASP A 256 -5.75 -20.59 -10.48
C ASP A 256 -7.08 -20.92 -9.80
N LEU A 257 -8.15 -20.29 -10.27
CA LEU A 257 -9.50 -20.55 -9.82
C LEU A 257 -10.13 -21.65 -10.66
N LYS A 258 -10.49 -22.76 -10.02
CA LYS A 258 -11.13 -23.90 -10.69
C LYS A 258 -12.60 -23.57 -11.00
N VAL A 259 -13.03 -23.94 -12.21
CA VAL A 259 -14.45 -23.86 -12.58
C VAL A 259 -15.22 -24.91 -11.78
N PRO A 260 -16.29 -24.55 -11.05
CA PRO A 260 -17.13 -25.54 -10.40
C PRO A 260 -17.78 -26.49 -11.43
N PRO A 261 -17.92 -27.80 -11.13
CA PRO A 261 -18.32 -28.81 -12.12
C PRO A 261 -19.69 -28.55 -12.76
N ASP A 262 -20.60 -27.91 -12.02
CA ASP A 262 -21.99 -27.68 -12.46
C ASP A 262 -22.21 -26.29 -13.09
N ILE A 263 -21.13 -25.51 -13.31
CA ILE A 263 -21.23 -24.13 -13.84
C ILE A 263 -20.62 -24.07 -15.23
N LYS A 264 -21.39 -23.60 -16.19
CA LYS A 264 -20.92 -23.30 -17.53
C LYS A 264 -20.28 -21.90 -17.56
N PRO A 265 -18.98 -21.78 -17.87
CA PRO A 265 -18.32 -20.47 -17.91
C PRO A 265 -18.92 -19.54 -18.97
N LYS A 266 -19.00 -18.26 -18.63
CA LYS A 266 -19.24 -17.14 -19.54
C LYS A 266 -17.89 -16.55 -19.93
N TYR A 267 -17.71 -16.21 -21.21
CA TYR A 267 -16.45 -15.66 -21.69
C TYR A 267 -16.58 -14.14 -21.87
N PHE A 268 -15.49 -13.42 -21.50
CA PHE A 268 -15.35 -12.01 -21.84
C PHE A 268 -15.10 -11.89 -23.36
N PRO A 269 -15.43 -10.74 -23.93
CA PRO A 269 -15.10 -10.43 -25.32
C PRO A 269 -13.61 -10.53 -25.63
#